data_de51373fe04df4f2be222cf44d10d85f
#
_entry.id   de51373fe04df4f2be222cf44d10d85f
#
_cell.length_a   1.000
_cell.length_b   1.000
_cell.length_c   1.000
_cell.angle_alpha   90.00
_cell.angle_beta   90.00
_cell.angle_gamma   90.00
#
_symmetry.space_group_name_H-M   'P 1'
#
loop_
_entity.id
_entity.type
_entity.pdbx_description
1 polymer ?
#
loop_
_entity_poly.entity_id
_entity_poly.type
_entity_poly.pdbx_seq_one_letter_code
_entity_poly.pdbx_strand_id
1 'polypeptide(L)'
;MFENYISLYQAAIGEEDPSRFFGLFFLFLGRILPIIGLAPFFGAKVLPHPVKMALAISLFAIFLPQLLFLTTTPLGFNITLITYFLKELLVGVILGYFVTIPFIIVQNAGIMIDHQRGGASLMVNDPTIQNQSSPLGTVFNLILIYLFFLMDGPFLVMDIISQSYSILPPDQLLSEYFLRPDSSVAKDIEKLMGKVMILSTQLAAPALIMILMTDFFLGIANRLAPQVQITFL
;
A
#
# COMPACT_ATOMS: atom_id res chain seq x y z
N MET A 1 28.33 7.13 18.48
CA MET A 1 27.29 6.51 17.64
C MET A 1 27.56 6.75 16.16
N PHE A 2 27.83 7.98 15.71
CA PHE A 2 28.16 8.29 14.31
C PHE A 2 29.44 7.63 13.79
N GLU A 3 30.49 7.52 14.60
CA GLU A 3 31.74 6.86 14.21
C GLU A 3 31.56 5.39 13.90
N ASN A 4 30.65 4.70 14.61
CA ASN A 4 30.31 3.30 14.32
C ASN A 4 29.61 3.15 12.96
N TYR A 5 28.76 4.13 12.58
CA TYR A 5 28.12 4.10 11.25
C TYR A 5 29.14 4.34 10.13
N ILE A 6 30.04 5.30 10.32
CA ILE A 6 31.09 5.59 9.31
C ILE A 6 32.03 4.37 9.15
N SER A 7 32.42 3.71 10.25
CA SER A 7 33.25 2.50 10.19
C SER A 7 32.53 1.33 9.51
N LEU A 8 31.22 1.19 9.73
CA LEU A 8 30.39 0.19 9.04
C LEU A 8 30.24 0.48 7.52
N TYR A 9 30.04 1.75 7.15
CA TYR A 9 30.05 2.14 5.75
C TYR A 9 31.41 1.92 5.11
N GLN A 10 32.49 2.23 5.81
CA GLN A 10 33.85 2.00 5.32
C GLN A 10 34.17 0.50 5.19
N ALA A 11 33.72 -0.32 6.13
CA ALA A 11 33.83 -1.78 6.04
C ALA A 11 33.00 -2.35 4.89
N ALA A 12 31.79 -1.80 4.64
CA ALA A 12 30.92 -2.24 3.55
C ALA A 12 31.45 -1.87 2.16
N ILE A 13 32.11 -0.71 2.03
CA ILE A 13 32.69 -0.22 0.78
C ILE A 13 34.12 -0.76 0.60
N GLY A 14 34.81 -1.06 1.68
CA GLY A 14 36.20 -1.51 1.71
C GLY A 14 36.37 -3.04 1.64
N GLU A 15 35.32 -3.82 1.76
CA GLU A 15 35.37 -5.27 1.51
C GLU A 15 35.59 -5.54 0.02
N GLU A 16 36.48 -6.50 -0.24
CA GLU A 16 37.03 -6.86 -1.57
C GLU A 16 35.99 -7.28 -2.64
N ASP A 17 34.69 -7.35 -2.30
CA ASP A 17 33.64 -7.82 -3.20
C ASP A 17 32.53 -6.77 -3.44
N PRO A 18 32.67 -5.92 -4.49
CA PRO A 18 31.59 -5.01 -4.93
C PRO A 18 30.28 -5.74 -5.26
N SER A 19 30.37 -7.05 -5.58
CA SER A 19 29.21 -7.88 -5.91
C SER A 19 28.20 -7.99 -4.76
N ARG A 20 28.67 -8.01 -3.50
CA ARG A 20 27.82 -8.06 -2.30
C ARG A 20 26.99 -6.79 -2.14
N PHE A 21 27.60 -5.62 -2.30
CA PHE A 21 26.93 -4.34 -2.21
C PHE A 21 25.82 -4.21 -3.28
N PHE A 22 26.15 -4.52 -4.53
CA PHE A 22 25.17 -4.49 -5.62
C PHE A 22 24.07 -5.53 -5.44
N GLY A 23 24.39 -6.74 -4.95
CA GLY A 23 23.44 -7.77 -4.63
C GLY A 23 22.42 -7.29 -3.59
N LEU A 24 22.88 -6.72 -2.48
CA LEU A 24 22.01 -6.13 -1.44
C LEU A 24 21.15 -4.97 -1.98
N PHE A 25 21.74 -4.12 -2.82
CA PHE A 25 21.02 -3.02 -3.45
C PHE A 25 19.86 -3.53 -4.31
N PHE A 26 20.08 -4.54 -5.16
CA PHE A 26 19.03 -5.13 -5.98
C PHE A 26 17.95 -5.80 -5.14
N LEU A 27 18.33 -6.55 -4.10
CA LEU A 27 17.37 -7.20 -3.21
C LEU A 27 16.53 -6.18 -2.45
N PHE A 28 17.14 -5.12 -1.94
CA PHE A 28 16.43 -4.03 -1.28
C PHE A 28 15.43 -3.35 -2.22
N LEU A 29 15.83 -3.03 -3.45
CA LEU A 29 14.93 -2.46 -4.44
C LEU A 29 13.76 -3.39 -4.75
N GLY A 30 14.00 -4.69 -4.82
CA GLY A 30 12.96 -5.71 -5.02
C GLY A 30 11.84 -5.62 -3.97
N ARG A 31 12.17 -5.38 -2.69
CA ARG A 31 11.18 -5.23 -1.61
C ARG A 31 10.55 -3.84 -1.56
N ILE A 32 11.32 -2.79 -1.73
CA ILE A 32 10.88 -1.41 -1.51
C ILE A 32 10.08 -0.83 -2.67
N LEU A 33 10.45 -1.14 -3.92
CA LEU A 33 9.76 -0.58 -5.09
C LEU A 33 8.26 -0.93 -5.13
N PRO A 34 7.84 -2.18 -4.87
CA PRO A 34 6.42 -2.48 -4.78
C PRO A 34 5.71 -1.72 -3.66
N ILE A 35 6.35 -1.54 -2.49
CA ILE A 35 5.78 -0.77 -1.38
C ILE A 35 5.55 0.69 -1.80
N ILE A 36 6.56 1.35 -2.36
CA ILE A 36 6.45 2.73 -2.86
C ILE A 36 5.44 2.82 -4.02
N GLY A 37 5.38 1.78 -4.85
CA GLY A 37 4.47 1.72 -5.99
C GLY A 37 3.00 1.61 -5.61
N LEU A 38 2.69 0.88 -4.55
CA LEU A 38 1.32 0.62 -4.09
C LEU A 38 0.82 1.66 -3.09
N ALA A 39 1.69 2.20 -2.24
CA ALA A 39 1.31 3.08 -1.14
C ALA A 39 0.78 4.45 -1.65
N PRO A 40 -0.47 4.82 -1.34
CA PRO A 40 -1.07 6.05 -1.85
C PRO A 40 -0.38 7.32 -1.36
N PHE A 41 0.16 7.31 -0.14
CA PHE A 41 0.84 8.46 0.46
C PHE A 41 2.22 8.75 -0.15
N PHE A 42 2.83 7.79 -0.85
CA PHE A 42 4.01 8.03 -1.69
C PHE A 42 3.62 8.50 -3.10
N GLY A 43 2.37 8.92 -3.31
CA GLY A 43 1.91 9.42 -4.60
C GLY A 43 1.98 8.36 -5.70
N ALA A 44 1.49 7.15 -5.41
CA ALA A 44 1.58 6.00 -6.33
C ALA A 44 1.19 6.33 -7.78
N LYS A 45 0.24 7.26 -7.96
CA LYS A 45 -0.22 7.72 -9.29
C LYS A 45 0.33 9.11 -9.70
N VAL A 46 0.86 9.89 -8.74
CA VAL A 46 1.23 11.31 -8.95
C VAL A 46 2.73 11.49 -9.11
N LEU A 47 3.54 10.74 -8.36
CA LEU A 47 5.00 10.89 -8.42
C LEU A 47 5.58 10.23 -9.68
N PRO A 48 6.43 10.96 -10.43
CA PRO A 48 7.17 10.40 -11.56
C PRO A 48 8.09 9.26 -11.14
N HIS A 49 8.32 8.29 -12.03
CA HIS A 49 9.22 7.16 -11.77
C HIS A 49 10.62 7.54 -11.24
N PRO A 50 11.29 8.60 -11.77
CA PRO A 50 12.61 8.99 -11.26
C PRO A 50 12.60 9.40 -9.78
N VAL A 51 11.51 10.04 -9.31
CA VAL A 51 11.38 10.45 -7.90
C VAL A 51 11.22 9.24 -6.99
N LYS A 52 10.44 8.24 -7.42
CA LYS A 52 10.29 6.98 -6.69
C LYS A 52 11.62 6.22 -6.58
N MET A 53 12.40 6.21 -7.67
CA MET A 53 13.73 5.59 -7.67
C MET A 53 14.70 6.34 -6.75
N ALA A 54 14.71 7.68 -6.79
CA ALA A 54 15.54 8.48 -5.90
C ALA A 54 15.19 8.23 -4.42
N LEU A 55 13.89 8.14 -4.10
CA LEU A 55 13.42 7.79 -2.76
C LEU A 55 13.90 6.39 -2.34
N ALA A 56 13.77 5.40 -3.22
CA ALA A 56 14.21 4.03 -2.93
C ALA A 56 15.73 3.96 -2.67
N ILE A 57 16.54 4.70 -3.45
CA ILE A 57 17.99 4.79 -3.27
C ILE A 57 18.34 5.47 -1.94
N SER A 58 17.63 6.55 -1.57
CA SER A 58 17.82 7.24 -0.30
C SER A 58 17.49 6.34 0.88
N LEU A 59 16.40 5.56 0.78
CA LEU A 59 16.03 4.57 1.80
C LEU A 59 17.07 3.45 1.90
N PHE A 60 17.62 2.99 0.78
CA PHE A 60 18.71 2.01 0.80
C PHE A 60 19.90 2.49 1.64
N ALA A 61 20.31 3.76 1.47
CA ALA A 61 21.39 4.32 2.25
C ALA A 61 21.10 4.28 3.77
N ILE A 62 19.85 4.52 4.17
CA ILE A 62 19.44 4.47 5.58
C ILE A 62 19.43 3.04 6.12
N PHE A 63 18.92 2.08 5.33
CA PHE A 63 18.79 0.67 5.75
C PHE A 63 20.06 -0.17 5.55
N LEU A 64 21.05 0.33 4.81
CA LEU A 64 22.28 -0.39 4.49
C LEU A 64 22.98 -0.99 5.72
N PRO A 65 23.18 -0.26 6.84
CA PRO A 65 23.83 -0.85 8.02
C PRO A 65 23.07 -2.06 8.58
N GLN A 66 21.73 -1.98 8.63
CA GLN A 66 20.90 -3.08 9.10
C GLN A 66 21.01 -4.30 8.18
N LEU A 67 21.00 -4.09 6.86
CA LEU A 67 21.12 -5.16 5.87
C LEU A 67 22.45 -5.88 5.96
N LEU A 68 23.55 -5.14 6.18
CA LEU A 68 24.88 -5.71 6.34
C LEU A 68 25.00 -6.60 7.59
N PHE A 69 24.33 -6.22 8.68
CA PHE A 69 24.29 -7.04 9.89
C PHE A 69 23.46 -8.31 9.73
N LEU A 70 22.38 -8.24 8.96
CA LEU A 70 21.45 -9.36 8.80
C LEU A 70 21.90 -10.38 7.75
N THR A 71 22.71 -9.97 6.76
CA THR A 71 23.18 -10.83 5.69
C THR A 71 24.53 -11.44 6.03
N THR A 72 24.57 -12.76 6.15
CA THR A 72 25.78 -13.52 6.47
C THR A 72 26.40 -14.22 5.24
N THR A 73 25.60 -14.42 4.20
CA THR A 73 26.04 -15.16 3.00
C THR A 73 26.61 -14.22 1.93
N PRO A 74 27.67 -14.62 1.20
CA PRO A 74 28.17 -13.86 0.08
C PRO A 74 27.15 -13.84 -1.05
N LEU A 75 26.64 -12.66 -1.38
CA LEU A 75 25.68 -12.43 -2.46
C LEU A 75 26.42 -12.22 -3.78
N GLY A 76 26.81 -13.31 -4.44
CA GLY A 76 27.36 -13.24 -5.80
C GLY A 76 26.25 -13.16 -6.87
N PHE A 77 26.61 -12.69 -8.08
CA PHE A 77 25.68 -12.66 -9.24
C PHE A 77 25.46 -14.09 -9.79
N ASN A 78 24.71 -14.89 -9.05
CA ASN A 78 24.35 -16.27 -9.38
C ASN A 78 22.85 -16.40 -9.58
N ILE A 79 22.40 -17.54 -10.11
CA ILE A 79 20.97 -17.88 -10.26
C ILE A 79 20.23 -17.81 -8.92
N THR A 80 20.92 -18.03 -7.80
CA THR A 80 20.40 -17.89 -6.44
C THR A 80 19.98 -16.46 -6.11
N LEU A 81 20.68 -15.44 -6.64
CA LEU A 81 20.31 -14.03 -6.47
C LEU A 81 18.95 -13.74 -7.11
N ILE A 82 18.67 -14.35 -8.26
CA ILE A 82 17.37 -14.19 -8.93
C ILE A 82 16.25 -14.76 -8.07
N THR A 83 16.45 -15.89 -7.43
CA THR A 83 15.48 -16.52 -6.53
C THR A 83 15.22 -15.63 -5.29
N TYR A 84 16.27 -15.08 -4.71
CA TYR A 84 16.14 -14.11 -3.61
C TYR A 84 15.43 -12.85 -4.06
N PHE A 85 15.71 -12.32 -5.25
CA PHE A 85 15.04 -11.15 -5.80
C PHE A 85 13.54 -11.39 -6.01
N LEU A 86 13.13 -12.55 -6.55
CA LEU A 86 11.73 -12.92 -6.70
C LEU A 86 11.02 -13.01 -5.34
N LYS A 87 11.70 -13.58 -4.34
CA LYS A 87 11.20 -13.60 -2.95
C LYS A 87 11.03 -12.18 -2.40
N GLU A 88 12.02 -11.30 -2.58
CA GLU A 88 11.96 -9.92 -2.11
C GLU A 88 10.82 -9.15 -2.77
N LEU A 89 10.63 -9.33 -4.07
CA LEU A 89 9.53 -8.72 -4.81
C LEU A 89 8.17 -9.20 -4.29
N LEU A 90 8.00 -10.49 -4.04
CA LEU A 90 6.77 -11.05 -3.47
C LEU A 90 6.48 -10.46 -2.08
N VAL A 91 7.48 -10.44 -1.20
CA VAL A 91 7.35 -9.85 0.14
C VAL A 91 7.02 -8.37 0.06
N GLY A 92 7.67 -7.63 -0.85
CA GLY A 92 7.40 -6.21 -1.08
C GLY A 92 5.97 -5.93 -1.55
N VAL A 93 5.44 -6.77 -2.44
CA VAL A 93 4.03 -6.67 -2.88
C VAL A 93 3.07 -6.93 -1.72
N ILE A 94 3.31 -7.96 -0.92
CA ILE A 94 2.47 -8.29 0.25
C ILE A 94 2.49 -7.14 1.26
N LEU A 95 3.67 -6.64 1.62
CA LEU A 95 3.79 -5.52 2.56
C LEU A 95 3.16 -4.24 2.01
N GLY A 96 3.41 -3.91 0.75
CA GLY A 96 2.82 -2.76 0.08
C GLY A 96 1.29 -2.84 0.06
N TYR A 97 0.75 -4.02 -0.17
CA TYR A 97 -0.69 -4.25 -0.11
C TYR A 97 -1.24 -4.01 1.31
N PHE A 98 -0.60 -4.55 2.35
CA PHE A 98 -1.03 -4.34 3.74
C PHE A 98 -1.02 -2.87 4.14
N VAL A 99 0.01 -2.13 3.77
CA VAL A 99 0.13 -0.69 4.01
C VAL A 99 -0.99 0.08 3.28
N THR A 100 -1.49 -0.43 2.17
CA THR A 100 -2.53 0.22 1.35
C THR A 100 -3.95 -0.08 1.85
N ILE A 101 -4.16 -1.14 2.64
CA ILE A 101 -5.49 -1.57 3.11
C ILE A 101 -6.35 -0.44 3.72
N PRO A 102 -5.87 0.36 4.68
CA PRO A 102 -6.69 1.41 5.28
C PRO A 102 -7.17 2.45 4.25
N PHE A 103 -6.34 2.76 3.28
CA PHE A 103 -6.67 3.70 2.21
C PHE A 103 -7.73 3.12 1.25
N ILE A 104 -7.63 1.82 0.95
CA ILE A 104 -8.64 1.10 0.15
C ILE A 104 -9.99 1.10 0.86
N ILE A 105 -10.02 0.85 2.18
CA ILE A 105 -11.26 0.85 2.97
C ILE A 105 -11.99 2.19 2.86
N VAL A 106 -11.26 3.26 3.09
CA VAL A 106 -11.82 4.62 3.10
C VAL A 106 -12.25 5.05 1.70
N GLN A 107 -11.46 4.73 0.69
CA GLN A 107 -11.80 5.00 -0.71
C GLN A 107 -13.06 4.23 -1.15
N ASN A 108 -13.16 2.94 -0.81
CA ASN A 108 -14.32 2.12 -1.14
C ASN A 108 -15.59 2.64 -0.45
N ALA A 109 -15.50 3.10 0.80
CA ALA A 109 -16.64 3.72 1.48
C ALA A 109 -17.16 4.95 0.70
N GLY A 110 -16.27 5.82 0.25
CA GLY A 110 -16.64 6.96 -0.58
C GLY A 110 -17.28 6.55 -1.92
N ILE A 111 -16.73 5.52 -2.58
CA ILE A 111 -17.27 4.96 -3.83
C ILE A 111 -18.71 4.46 -3.60
N MET A 112 -18.96 3.71 -2.51
CA MET A 112 -20.29 3.20 -2.19
C MET A 112 -21.31 4.34 -2.00
N ILE A 113 -20.92 5.41 -1.31
CA ILE A 113 -21.78 6.58 -1.12
C ILE A 113 -22.07 7.29 -2.44
N ASP A 114 -21.05 7.49 -3.29
CA ASP A 114 -21.24 8.13 -4.59
C ASP A 114 -22.15 7.32 -5.51
N HIS A 115 -22.02 6.00 -5.53
CA HIS A 115 -22.91 5.13 -6.29
C HIS A 115 -24.37 5.27 -5.86
N GLN A 116 -24.64 5.31 -4.55
CA GLN A 116 -25.99 5.38 -4.03
C GLN A 116 -26.65 6.73 -4.31
N ARG A 117 -25.87 7.82 -4.40
CA ARG A 117 -26.39 9.17 -4.76
C ARG A 117 -26.66 9.34 -6.27
N GLY A 118 -26.58 8.29 -7.07
CA GLY A 118 -26.66 8.39 -8.51
C GLY A 118 -25.40 8.97 -9.16
N GLY A 119 -24.31 9.07 -8.40
CA GLY A 119 -23.01 9.57 -8.86
C GLY A 119 -22.36 8.72 -9.94
N ALA A 120 -22.93 7.57 -10.26
CA ALA A 120 -22.54 6.80 -11.45
C ALA A 120 -22.66 7.62 -12.76
N SER A 121 -23.58 8.58 -12.81
CA SER A 121 -23.72 9.54 -13.93
C SER A 121 -22.70 10.69 -13.86
N LEU A 122 -22.17 10.98 -12.67
CA LEU A 122 -21.08 11.95 -12.44
C LEU A 122 -19.69 11.35 -12.60
N MET A 123 -19.60 10.03 -12.75
CA MET A 123 -18.40 9.38 -13.24
C MET A 123 -18.22 9.74 -14.71
N VAL A 124 -17.89 10.99 -14.94
CA VAL A 124 -17.50 11.48 -16.25
C VAL A 124 -16.36 10.58 -16.70
N ASN A 125 -16.58 9.84 -17.77
CA ASN A 125 -15.53 9.24 -18.53
C ASN A 125 -14.63 10.36 -19.01
N ASP A 126 -13.68 10.78 -18.17
CA ASP A 126 -12.59 11.61 -18.63
C ASP A 126 -11.71 10.70 -19.47
N PRO A 127 -11.72 10.84 -20.81
CA PRO A 127 -10.94 9.99 -21.69
C PRO A 127 -9.43 10.12 -21.47
N THR A 128 -9.01 11.16 -20.73
CA THR A 128 -7.60 11.38 -20.34
C THR A 128 -7.23 10.65 -19.05
N ILE A 129 -8.20 10.38 -18.17
CA ILE A 129 -8.00 9.65 -16.92
C ILE A 129 -8.83 8.37 -17.03
N GLN A 130 -8.23 7.27 -17.47
CA GLN A 130 -8.87 5.95 -17.66
C GLN A 130 -9.41 5.31 -16.35
N ASN A 131 -9.68 6.08 -15.32
CA ASN A 131 -10.20 5.62 -14.04
C ASN A 131 -11.49 6.36 -13.71
N GLN A 132 -12.53 5.60 -13.48
CA GLN A 132 -13.75 6.07 -12.80
C GLN A 132 -13.37 6.59 -11.42
N SER A 133 -13.14 7.90 -11.28
CA SER A 133 -12.79 8.50 -10.00
C SER A 133 -14.06 8.90 -9.25
N SER A 134 -14.29 8.26 -8.11
CA SER A 134 -15.30 8.69 -7.15
C SER A 134 -14.81 9.97 -6.47
N PRO A 135 -15.53 11.10 -6.57
CA PRO A 135 -15.15 12.34 -5.91
C PRO A 135 -15.04 12.19 -4.38
N LEU A 136 -16.03 11.55 -3.74
CA LEU A 136 -15.98 11.31 -2.29
C LEU A 136 -14.88 10.33 -1.91
N GLY A 137 -14.68 9.26 -2.69
CA GLY A 137 -13.58 8.32 -2.46
C GLY A 137 -12.24 9.01 -2.51
N THR A 138 -12.04 9.94 -3.44
CA THR A 138 -10.81 10.73 -3.55
C THR A 138 -10.62 11.66 -2.36
N VAL A 139 -11.68 12.40 -1.97
CA VAL A 139 -11.64 13.31 -0.80
C VAL A 139 -11.32 12.53 0.48
N PHE A 140 -11.99 11.41 0.71
CA PHE A 140 -11.74 10.57 1.89
C PHE A 140 -10.31 10.03 1.91
N ASN A 141 -9.78 9.62 0.76
CA ASN A 141 -8.40 9.17 0.65
C ASN A 141 -7.40 10.29 0.98
N LEU A 142 -7.63 11.51 0.48
CA LEU A 142 -6.78 12.67 0.79
C LEU A 142 -6.82 13.03 2.28
N ILE A 143 -8.02 12.99 2.91
CA ILE A 143 -8.15 13.19 4.35
C ILE A 143 -7.37 12.13 5.12
N LEU A 144 -7.47 10.87 4.72
CA LEU A 144 -6.73 9.80 5.39
C LEU A 144 -5.21 9.95 5.21
N ILE A 145 -4.74 10.36 4.03
CA ILE A 145 -3.32 10.66 3.80
C ILE A 145 -2.85 11.78 4.76
N TYR A 146 -3.63 12.85 4.89
CA TYR A 146 -3.32 13.93 5.82
C TYR A 146 -3.24 13.44 7.28
N LEU A 147 -4.22 12.67 7.73
CA LEU A 147 -4.22 12.07 9.07
C LEU A 147 -3.05 11.12 9.27
N PHE A 148 -2.71 10.32 8.26
CA PHE A 148 -1.58 9.41 8.30
C PHE A 148 -0.25 10.14 8.55
N PHE A 149 -0.01 11.28 7.89
CA PHE A 149 1.16 12.11 8.15
C PHE A 149 1.14 12.77 9.54
N LEU A 150 -0.05 13.19 10.01
CA LEU A 150 -0.22 13.74 11.36
C LEU A 150 0.10 12.73 12.48
N MET A 151 -0.13 11.45 12.23
CA MET A 151 0.11 10.35 13.18
C MET A 151 1.50 9.71 13.02
N ASP A 152 2.45 10.41 12.39
CA ASP A 152 3.78 9.87 12.11
C ASP A 152 3.78 8.55 11.31
N GLY A 153 2.77 8.35 10.49
CA GLY A 153 2.57 7.13 9.68
C GLY A 153 3.77 6.70 8.84
N PRO A 154 4.53 7.61 8.19
CA PRO A 154 5.74 7.23 7.47
C PRO A 154 6.79 6.52 8.34
N PHE A 155 6.95 6.93 9.61
CA PHE A 155 7.86 6.25 10.54
C PHE A 155 7.37 4.85 10.90
N LEU A 156 6.05 4.67 11.07
CA LEU A 156 5.45 3.34 11.25
C LEU A 156 5.76 2.42 10.07
N VAL A 157 5.68 2.92 8.84
CA VAL A 157 6.02 2.13 7.65
C VAL A 157 7.50 1.77 7.62
N MET A 158 8.39 2.70 7.98
CA MET A 158 9.82 2.44 8.12
C MET A 158 10.10 1.33 9.14
N ASP A 159 9.41 1.37 10.28
CA ASP A 159 9.51 0.36 11.34
C ASP A 159 9.05 -1.02 10.84
N ILE A 160 7.94 -1.09 10.14
CA ILE A 160 7.43 -2.33 9.52
C ILE A 160 8.45 -2.90 8.52
N ILE A 161 9.06 -2.05 7.69
CA ILE A 161 10.10 -2.46 6.75
C ILE A 161 11.31 -3.01 7.50
N SER A 162 11.78 -2.32 8.55
CA SER A 162 12.89 -2.75 9.39
C SER A 162 12.62 -4.12 10.03
N GLN A 163 11.44 -4.27 10.64
CA GLN A 163 11.02 -5.54 11.24
C GLN A 163 10.89 -6.65 10.21
N SER A 164 10.42 -6.35 9.00
CA SER A 164 10.29 -7.34 7.93
C SER A 164 11.65 -7.94 7.52
N TYR A 165 12.72 -7.13 7.55
CA TYR A 165 14.09 -7.61 7.32
C TYR A 165 14.62 -8.44 8.48
N SER A 166 14.26 -8.12 9.70
CA SER A 166 14.63 -8.91 10.88
C SER A 166 13.95 -10.28 10.92
N ILE A 167 12.70 -10.38 10.42
CA ILE A 167 11.95 -11.63 10.36
C ILE A 167 12.37 -12.47 9.14
N LEU A 168 12.59 -11.81 8.01
CA LEU A 168 12.96 -12.46 6.75
C LEU A 168 14.16 -11.74 6.12
N PRO A 169 15.39 -12.15 6.47
CA PRO A 169 16.61 -11.58 5.91
C PRO A 169 16.68 -11.76 4.39
N PRO A 170 17.44 -10.89 3.68
CA PRO A 170 17.54 -10.95 2.23
C PRO A 170 18.13 -12.27 1.70
N ASP A 171 19.03 -12.90 2.46
CA ASP A 171 19.77 -14.12 2.11
C ASP A 171 19.07 -15.43 2.46
N GLN A 172 17.83 -15.37 3.02
CA GLN A 172 17.03 -16.55 3.34
C GLN A 172 15.86 -16.71 2.38
N LEU A 173 15.53 -17.94 2.02
CA LEU A 173 14.34 -18.27 1.24
C LEU A 173 13.10 -18.36 2.14
N LEU A 174 11.93 -18.17 1.51
CA LEU A 174 10.66 -18.47 2.18
C LEU A 174 10.57 -19.94 2.53
N SER A 175 10.15 -20.24 3.75
CA SER A 175 9.81 -21.60 4.14
C SER A 175 8.68 -22.14 3.24
N GLU A 176 8.75 -23.42 2.86
CA GLU A 176 7.68 -24.08 2.09
C GLU A 176 6.31 -23.95 2.76
N TYR A 177 6.29 -23.86 4.09
CA TYR A 177 5.06 -23.66 4.87
C TYR A 177 4.36 -22.35 4.52
N PHE A 178 5.11 -21.29 4.17
CA PHE A 178 4.54 -20.00 3.84
C PHE A 178 3.73 -20.01 2.52
N LEU A 179 4.13 -20.87 1.60
CA LEU A 179 3.51 -21.00 0.26
C LEU A 179 2.32 -21.97 0.23
N ARG A 180 2.06 -22.71 1.31
CA ARG A 180 0.94 -23.66 1.36
C ARG A 180 -0.40 -22.92 1.48
N PRO A 181 -1.46 -23.33 0.74
CA PRO A 181 -2.80 -22.75 0.85
C PRO A 181 -3.40 -22.88 2.26
N ASP A 182 -3.00 -23.93 3.00
CA ASP A 182 -3.46 -24.20 4.38
C ASP A 182 -2.65 -23.44 5.44
N SER A 183 -1.66 -22.64 5.05
CA SER A 183 -0.86 -21.86 5.98
C SER A 183 -1.72 -20.85 6.75
N SER A 184 -1.32 -20.56 7.99
CA SER A 184 -1.95 -19.50 8.78
C SER A 184 -1.97 -18.16 8.04
N VAL A 185 -0.92 -17.88 7.27
CA VAL A 185 -0.76 -16.66 6.47
C VAL A 185 -1.82 -16.55 5.37
N ALA A 186 -2.07 -17.63 4.62
CA ALA A 186 -3.10 -17.63 3.58
C ALA A 186 -4.50 -17.39 4.18
N LYS A 187 -4.81 -18.04 5.29
CA LYS A 187 -6.09 -17.85 6.03
C LYS A 187 -6.23 -16.43 6.59
N ASP A 188 -5.15 -15.85 7.06
CA ASP A 188 -5.18 -14.49 7.60
C ASP A 188 -5.33 -13.44 6.48
N ILE A 189 -4.75 -13.66 5.30
CA ILE A 189 -4.98 -12.83 4.11
C ILE A 189 -6.45 -12.91 3.67
N GLU A 190 -7.04 -14.10 3.62
CA GLU A 190 -8.46 -14.29 3.28
C GLU A 190 -9.38 -13.54 4.28
N LYS A 191 -9.12 -13.69 5.58
CA LYS A 191 -9.87 -12.97 6.63
C LYS A 191 -9.71 -11.44 6.51
N LEU A 192 -8.53 -10.96 6.17
CA LEU A 192 -8.29 -9.53 5.97
C LEU A 192 -9.07 -8.99 4.77
N MET A 193 -9.14 -9.74 3.66
CA MET A 193 -9.97 -9.38 2.50
C MET A 193 -11.45 -9.23 2.89
N GLY A 194 -11.99 -10.19 3.65
CA GLY A 194 -13.35 -10.10 4.19
C GLY A 194 -13.55 -8.88 5.10
N LYS A 195 -12.58 -8.58 5.97
CA LYS A 195 -12.62 -7.41 6.85
C LYS A 195 -12.59 -6.08 6.07
N VAL A 196 -11.84 -5.98 4.98
CA VAL A 196 -11.80 -4.79 4.12
C VAL A 196 -13.22 -4.44 3.63
N MET A 197 -13.96 -5.43 3.13
CA MET A 197 -15.34 -5.23 2.65
C MET A 197 -16.28 -4.82 3.79
N ILE A 198 -16.20 -5.50 4.94
CA ILE A 198 -17.03 -5.20 6.12
C ILE A 198 -16.75 -3.78 6.61
N LEU A 199 -15.48 -3.41 6.80
CA LEU A 199 -15.11 -2.09 7.32
C LEU A 199 -15.46 -0.97 6.33
N SER A 200 -15.31 -1.18 5.03
CA SER A 200 -15.74 -0.22 4.00
C SER A 200 -17.24 0.02 4.06
N THR A 201 -18.03 -1.04 4.20
CA THR A 201 -19.48 -0.96 4.31
C THR A 201 -19.92 -0.29 5.63
N GLN A 202 -19.28 -0.63 6.75
CA GLN A 202 -19.56 -0.02 8.05
C GLN A 202 -19.25 1.47 8.05
N LEU A 203 -18.18 1.90 7.40
CA LEU A 203 -17.82 3.31 7.27
C LEU A 203 -18.83 4.08 6.40
N ALA A 204 -19.34 3.46 5.34
CA ALA A 204 -20.35 4.05 4.45
C ALA A 204 -21.76 4.00 5.04
N ALA A 205 -22.08 3.05 5.92
CA ALA A 205 -23.42 2.73 6.37
C ALA A 205 -24.23 3.94 6.89
N PRO A 206 -23.71 4.84 7.73
CA PRO A 206 -24.49 5.99 8.19
C PRO A 206 -25.00 6.87 7.04
N ALA A 207 -24.14 7.14 6.06
CA ALA A 207 -24.50 7.94 4.89
C ALA A 207 -25.50 7.19 3.99
N LEU A 208 -25.28 5.90 3.76
CA LEU A 208 -26.17 5.06 2.96
C LEU A 208 -27.58 4.97 3.56
N ILE A 209 -27.70 4.82 4.89
CA ILE A 209 -28.99 4.79 5.57
C ILE A 209 -29.72 6.13 5.37
N MET A 210 -29.04 7.26 5.51
CA MET A 210 -29.63 8.57 5.32
C MET A 210 -30.12 8.78 3.88
N ILE A 211 -29.36 8.36 2.89
CA ILE A 211 -29.75 8.45 1.48
C ILE A 211 -30.98 7.58 1.22
N LEU A 212 -30.98 6.33 1.66
CA LEU A 212 -32.13 5.42 1.48
C LEU A 212 -33.39 5.93 2.16
N MET A 213 -33.29 6.54 3.37
CA MET A 213 -34.42 7.19 4.05
C MET A 213 -34.95 8.36 3.24
N THR A 214 -34.05 9.18 2.69
CA THR A 214 -34.44 10.31 1.82
C THR A 214 -35.20 9.82 0.58
N ASP A 215 -34.67 8.80 -0.11
CA ASP A 215 -35.31 8.21 -1.28
C ASP A 215 -36.69 7.63 -0.95
N PHE A 216 -36.81 6.98 0.21
CA PHE A 216 -38.08 6.46 0.68
C PHE A 216 -39.11 7.57 0.93
N PHE A 217 -38.73 8.65 1.63
CA PHE A 217 -39.62 9.80 1.86
C PHE A 217 -39.99 10.50 0.57
N LEU A 218 -39.07 10.69 -0.36
CA LEU A 218 -39.34 11.25 -1.68
C LEU A 218 -40.31 10.37 -2.48
N GLY A 219 -40.17 9.05 -2.40
CA GLY A 219 -41.08 8.09 -3.02
C GLY A 219 -42.53 8.22 -2.47
N ILE A 220 -42.68 8.38 -1.17
CA ILE A 220 -44.00 8.65 -0.54
C ILE A 220 -44.55 9.99 -0.98
N ALA A 221 -43.74 11.05 -0.93
CA ALA A 221 -44.18 12.41 -1.32
C ALA A 221 -44.62 12.45 -2.78
N ASN A 222 -43.94 11.80 -3.70
CA ASN A 222 -44.31 11.68 -5.11
C ASN A 222 -45.68 10.96 -5.31
N ARG A 223 -45.99 9.98 -4.44
CA ARG A 223 -47.29 9.30 -4.48
C ARG A 223 -48.44 10.18 -3.96
N LEU A 224 -48.20 11.01 -2.93
CA LEU A 224 -49.20 11.87 -2.32
C LEU A 224 -49.46 13.14 -3.13
N ALA A 225 -48.45 13.67 -3.79
CA ALA A 225 -48.52 14.90 -4.58
C ALA A 225 -47.86 14.74 -5.96
N PRO A 226 -48.47 13.96 -6.87
CA PRO A 226 -47.90 13.69 -8.19
C PRO A 226 -47.76 14.93 -9.07
N GLN A 227 -48.43 16.03 -8.70
CA GLN A 227 -48.35 17.32 -9.40
C GLN A 227 -47.03 18.06 -9.12
N VAL A 228 -46.36 17.75 -8.04
CA VAL A 228 -45.06 18.32 -7.68
C VAL A 228 -44.00 17.34 -8.11
N GLN A 229 -43.37 17.57 -9.26
CA GLN A 229 -42.25 16.74 -9.73
C GLN A 229 -41.03 16.99 -8.84
N ILE A 230 -41.04 16.42 -7.63
CA ILE A 230 -39.95 16.55 -6.63
C ILE A 230 -38.66 15.89 -7.10
N THR A 231 -38.75 15.05 -8.12
CA THR A 231 -37.59 14.32 -8.67
C THR A 231 -36.58 15.22 -9.40
N PHE A 232 -36.90 16.49 -9.64
CA PHE A 232 -36.03 17.45 -10.33
C PHE A 232 -35.44 18.52 -9.38
N LEU A 233 -35.61 18.41 -8.09
CA LEU A 233 -34.97 19.23 -7.06
C LEU A 233 -33.83 18.45 -6.39
#